data_b20ab4592f6f2f42765adcf805478011
#
_entry.id   b20ab4592f6f2f42765adcf805478011
#
_cell.length_a   1.000
_cell.length_b   1.000
_cell.length_c   1.000
_cell.angle_alpha   90.00
_cell.angle_beta   90.00
_cell.angle_gamma   90.00
#
_symmetry.space_group_name_H-M   'P 1'
#
loop_
_entity.id
_entity.type
_entity.pdbx_description
1 polymer ?
#
loop_
_entity_poly.entity_id
_entity_poly.type
_entity_poly.pdbx_seq_one_letter_code
_entity_poly.pdbx_strand_id
1 'polypeptide(L)'
;SMLLEAKHEDGSPMTDEEIRDELFTLLVAGHETTATAISWTLHRLSIHPDVLAKVQAELDAVLAGGRELDVERSRELVYLDAVCKEALRMHPVIPGVGRVVKRPTRIGGVDLPAGVAVGCSIYLVHFDPDTWPDPERFDPMRFIDHKPTPYTFFPFGGGLRRCIGEAFALYEMRIVLAT
;
A
#
# COMPACT_ATOMS: atom_id res chain seq x y z
N SER A 1 15.17 -19.39 6.92
CA SER A 1 13.97 -18.52 6.78
C SER A 1 13.85 -17.66 8.02
N MET A 2 13.61 -16.36 7.91
CA MET A 2 13.48 -15.44 9.07
C MET A 2 12.45 -15.90 10.10
N LEU A 3 11.33 -16.52 9.68
CA LEU A 3 10.33 -17.05 10.61
C LEU A 3 10.85 -18.25 11.43
N LEU A 4 11.67 -19.11 10.82
CA LEU A 4 12.29 -20.24 11.53
C LEU A 4 13.36 -19.81 12.58
N GLU A 5 13.83 -18.58 12.46
CA GLU A 5 14.82 -17.98 13.37
C GLU A 5 14.17 -16.96 14.33
N ALA A 6 12.86 -16.71 14.15
CA ALA A 6 12.11 -15.80 15.00
C ALA A 6 11.99 -16.33 16.42
N LYS A 7 12.02 -15.42 17.38
CA LYS A 7 11.93 -15.73 18.82
C LYS A 7 10.93 -14.81 19.49
N HIS A 8 10.34 -15.30 20.56
CA HIS A 8 9.55 -14.49 21.46
C HIS A 8 10.41 -13.45 22.20
N GLU A 9 9.77 -12.48 22.86
CA GLU A 9 10.46 -11.45 23.65
C GLU A 9 11.33 -12.03 24.77
N ASP A 10 10.99 -13.20 25.29
CA ASP A 10 11.76 -13.94 26.30
C ASP A 10 12.93 -14.76 25.73
N GLY A 11 13.10 -14.73 24.41
CA GLY A 11 14.17 -15.45 23.70
C GLY A 11 13.86 -16.90 23.35
N SER A 12 12.69 -17.44 23.72
CA SER A 12 12.25 -18.78 23.32
C SER A 12 11.95 -18.85 21.82
N PRO A 13 12.23 -19.99 21.14
CA PRO A 13 11.87 -20.15 19.73
C PRO A 13 10.36 -20.28 19.57
N MET A 14 9.86 -19.86 18.41
CA MET A 14 8.48 -20.14 18.01
C MET A 14 8.27 -21.65 17.81
N THR A 15 7.09 -22.12 18.16
CA THR A 15 6.66 -23.49 17.89
C THR A 15 6.29 -23.67 16.42
N ASP A 16 6.28 -24.90 15.92
CA ASP A 16 5.85 -25.20 14.54
C ASP A 16 4.40 -24.75 14.28
N GLU A 17 3.54 -24.80 15.30
CA GLU A 17 2.15 -24.34 15.21
C GLU A 17 2.07 -22.83 15.06
N GLU A 18 2.80 -22.07 15.84
CA GLU A 18 2.86 -20.60 15.73
C GLU A 18 3.44 -20.18 14.38
N ILE A 19 4.51 -20.82 13.90
CA ILE A 19 5.10 -20.56 12.59
C ILE A 19 4.09 -20.84 11.48
N ARG A 20 3.35 -21.95 11.54
CA ARG A 20 2.29 -22.28 10.59
C ARG A 20 1.19 -21.21 10.58
N ASP A 21 0.74 -20.78 11.75
CA ASP A 21 -0.35 -19.82 11.89
C ASP A 21 0.05 -18.41 11.40
N GLU A 22 1.30 -18.01 11.64
CA GLU A 22 1.88 -16.79 11.08
C GLU A 22 1.99 -16.85 9.55
N LEU A 23 2.48 -17.96 8.99
CA LEU A 23 2.55 -18.17 7.54
C LEU A 23 1.16 -18.11 6.90
N PHE A 24 0.16 -18.75 7.51
CA PHE A 24 -1.20 -18.73 7.03
C PHE A 24 -1.79 -17.31 7.08
N THR A 25 -1.53 -16.59 8.16
CA THR A 25 -1.95 -15.19 8.34
C THR A 25 -1.35 -14.30 7.26
N LEU A 26 -0.04 -14.42 6.99
CA LEU A 26 0.65 -13.66 5.95
C LEU A 26 0.09 -13.98 4.56
N LEU A 27 -0.16 -15.26 4.27
CA LEU A 27 -0.72 -15.69 2.99
C LEU A 27 -2.12 -15.10 2.76
N VAL A 28 -3.02 -15.25 3.74
CA VAL A 28 -4.39 -14.74 3.63
C VAL A 28 -4.42 -13.21 3.55
N ALA A 29 -3.63 -12.54 4.39
CA ALA A 29 -3.58 -11.08 4.41
C ALA A 29 -2.99 -10.49 3.13
N GLY A 30 -2.00 -11.16 2.52
CA GLY A 30 -1.30 -10.67 1.32
C GLY A 30 -2.02 -10.98 0.00
N HIS A 31 -2.73 -12.11 -0.08
CA HIS A 31 -3.28 -12.61 -1.34
C HIS A 31 -4.39 -11.71 -1.92
N GLU A 32 -5.52 -11.61 -1.25
CA GLU A 32 -6.68 -10.86 -1.73
C GLU A 32 -6.42 -9.35 -1.85
N THR A 33 -5.66 -8.81 -0.90
CA THR A 33 -5.39 -7.37 -0.86
C THR A 33 -4.50 -6.93 -2.00
N THR A 34 -3.42 -7.66 -2.28
CA THR A 34 -2.51 -7.36 -3.39
C THR A 34 -3.18 -7.60 -4.74
N ALA A 35 -3.93 -8.70 -4.89
CA ALA A 35 -4.70 -8.98 -6.11
C ALA A 35 -5.71 -7.86 -6.42
N THR A 36 -6.40 -7.35 -5.40
CA THR A 36 -7.34 -6.22 -5.54
C THR A 36 -6.61 -4.95 -5.98
N ALA A 37 -5.46 -4.63 -5.37
CA ALA A 37 -4.66 -3.47 -5.73
C ALA A 37 -4.15 -3.54 -7.18
N ILE A 38 -3.65 -4.71 -7.61
CA ILE A 38 -3.22 -4.97 -8.99
C ILE A 38 -4.40 -4.82 -9.96
N SER A 39 -5.56 -5.37 -9.64
CA SER A 39 -6.77 -5.30 -10.48
C SER A 39 -7.21 -3.85 -10.71
N TRP A 40 -7.22 -3.02 -9.67
CA TRP A 40 -7.51 -1.60 -9.80
C TRP A 40 -6.46 -0.85 -10.62
N THR A 41 -5.19 -1.20 -10.46
CA THR A 41 -4.11 -0.58 -11.24
C THR A 41 -4.24 -0.93 -12.73
N LEU A 42 -4.49 -2.20 -13.06
CA LEU A 42 -4.75 -2.65 -14.44
C LEU A 42 -5.99 -1.97 -15.03
N HIS A 43 -7.07 -1.85 -14.26
CA HIS A 43 -8.25 -1.11 -14.70
C HIS A 43 -7.90 0.36 -15.02
N ARG A 44 -7.15 1.04 -14.16
CA ARG A 44 -6.72 2.43 -14.44
C ARG A 44 -5.84 2.52 -15.67
N LEU A 45 -4.89 1.63 -15.83
CA LEU A 45 -4.03 1.58 -17.04
C LEU A 45 -4.84 1.34 -18.32
N SER A 46 -5.87 0.48 -18.27
CA SER A 46 -6.71 0.16 -19.44
C SER A 46 -7.52 1.35 -19.96
N ILE A 47 -7.88 2.29 -19.10
CA ILE A 47 -8.66 3.48 -19.47
C ILE A 47 -7.83 4.77 -19.59
N HIS A 48 -6.51 4.69 -19.34
CA HIS A 48 -5.57 5.81 -19.48
C HIS A 48 -4.39 5.41 -20.39
N PRO A 49 -4.59 5.35 -21.72
CA PRO A 49 -3.57 4.87 -22.66
C PRO A 49 -2.30 5.71 -22.68
N ASP A 50 -2.38 7.00 -22.36
CA ASP A 50 -1.24 7.90 -22.23
C ASP A 50 -0.33 7.53 -21.02
N VAL A 51 -0.94 7.11 -19.92
CA VAL A 51 -0.22 6.60 -18.74
C VAL A 51 0.40 5.25 -19.05
N LEU A 52 -0.34 4.35 -19.70
CA LEU A 52 0.15 3.04 -20.11
C LEU A 52 1.37 3.16 -21.03
N ALA A 53 1.32 4.07 -22.02
CA ALA A 53 2.44 4.30 -22.93
C ALA A 53 3.72 4.76 -22.18
N LYS A 54 3.59 5.56 -21.14
CA LYS A 54 4.75 5.97 -20.32
C LYS A 54 5.30 4.80 -19.49
N VAL A 55 4.43 3.94 -18.95
CA VAL A 55 4.87 2.71 -18.26
C VAL A 55 5.63 1.81 -19.21
N GLN A 56 5.10 1.59 -20.41
CA GLN A 56 5.77 0.77 -21.43
C GLN A 56 7.14 1.34 -21.83
N ALA A 57 7.24 2.66 -22.02
CA ALA A 57 8.51 3.31 -22.35
C ALA A 57 9.54 3.18 -21.20
N GLU A 58 9.10 3.24 -19.93
CA GLU A 58 9.98 3.00 -18.78
C GLU A 58 10.46 1.54 -18.74
N LEU A 59 9.55 0.58 -18.95
CA LEU A 59 9.89 -0.84 -19.01
C LEU A 59 10.90 -1.14 -20.13
N ASP A 60 10.65 -0.62 -21.33
CA ASP A 60 11.56 -0.78 -22.47
C ASP A 60 12.96 -0.24 -22.15
N ALA A 61 13.04 0.90 -21.47
CA ALA A 61 14.33 1.51 -21.09
C ALA A 61 15.06 0.69 -20.00
N VAL A 62 14.35 0.27 -18.96
CA VAL A 62 14.92 -0.47 -17.82
C VAL A 62 15.35 -1.89 -18.24
N LEU A 63 14.58 -2.53 -19.12
CA LEU A 63 14.81 -3.91 -19.58
C LEU A 63 15.59 -3.97 -20.91
N ALA A 64 16.08 -2.83 -21.41
CA ALA A 64 16.85 -2.75 -22.64
C ALA A 64 18.03 -3.75 -22.66
N GLY A 65 18.28 -4.37 -23.84
CA GLY A 65 19.37 -5.33 -23.99
C GLY A 65 19.08 -6.73 -23.43
N GLY A 66 17.81 -7.08 -23.21
CA GLY A 66 17.41 -8.42 -22.74
C GLY A 66 17.68 -8.63 -21.25
N ARG A 67 17.74 -7.56 -20.48
CA ARG A 67 17.90 -7.64 -19.02
C ARG A 67 16.64 -8.19 -18.37
N GLU A 68 16.80 -9.13 -17.45
CA GLU A 68 15.69 -9.67 -16.67
C GLU A 68 15.28 -8.72 -15.55
N LEU A 69 13.99 -8.73 -15.21
CA LEU A 69 13.45 -7.97 -14.10
C LEU A 69 13.82 -8.67 -12.78
N ASP A 70 14.62 -8.01 -11.97
CA ASP A 70 15.01 -8.45 -10.64
C ASP A 70 14.65 -7.40 -9.56
N VAL A 71 15.02 -7.67 -8.31
CA VAL A 71 14.72 -6.77 -7.17
C VAL A 71 15.33 -5.38 -7.38
N GLU A 72 16.56 -5.30 -7.88
CA GLU A 72 17.26 -4.03 -8.07
C GLU A 72 16.61 -3.22 -9.19
N ARG A 73 16.33 -3.86 -10.33
CA ARG A 73 15.68 -3.20 -11.48
C ARG A 73 14.24 -2.79 -11.20
N SER A 74 13.52 -3.55 -10.35
CA SER A 74 12.18 -3.15 -9.93
C SER A 74 12.16 -1.79 -9.21
N ARG A 75 13.28 -1.36 -8.64
CA ARG A 75 13.43 -0.03 -8.01
C ARG A 75 13.68 1.09 -9.01
N GLU A 76 14.11 0.75 -10.23
CA GLU A 76 14.30 1.69 -11.33
C GLU A 76 12.96 2.06 -12.00
N LEU A 77 11.89 1.28 -11.75
CA LEU A 77 10.54 1.50 -12.26
C LEU A 77 9.81 2.59 -11.46
N VAL A 78 10.30 3.81 -11.55
CA VAL A 78 9.84 4.95 -10.74
C VAL A 78 8.45 5.40 -11.15
N TYR A 79 8.16 5.42 -12.46
CA TYR A 79 6.84 5.81 -12.96
C TYR A 79 5.79 4.74 -12.68
N LEU A 80 6.12 3.47 -12.84
CA LEU A 80 5.23 2.36 -12.48
C LEU A 80 4.94 2.36 -10.96
N ASP A 81 5.92 2.65 -10.11
CA ASP A 81 5.71 2.81 -8.67
C ASP A 81 4.73 3.96 -8.36
N ALA A 82 4.87 5.08 -9.08
CA ALA A 82 3.94 6.20 -8.97
C ALA A 82 2.52 5.84 -9.44
N VAL A 83 2.39 5.05 -10.51
CA VAL A 83 1.11 4.50 -10.98
C VAL A 83 0.45 3.61 -9.91
N CYS A 84 1.21 2.71 -9.28
CA CYS A 84 0.72 1.86 -8.20
C CYS A 84 0.22 2.71 -7.01
N LYS A 85 0.97 3.72 -6.63
CA LYS A 85 0.59 4.62 -5.53
C LYS A 85 -0.65 5.45 -5.84
N GLU A 86 -0.78 5.96 -7.07
CA GLU A 86 -1.96 6.71 -7.49
C GLU A 86 -3.20 5.80 -7.55
N ALA A 87 -3.06 4.56 -8.01
CA ALA A 87 -4.13 3.58 -7.96
C ALA A 87 -4.56 3.29 -6.51
N LEU A 88 -3.63 3.13 -5.58
CA LEU A 88 -3.91 2.94 -4.16
C LEU A 88 -4.50 4.18 -3.48
N ARG A 89 -4.17 5.39 -3.94
CA ARG A 89 -4.81 6.62 -3.48
C ARG A 89 -6.29 6.63 -3.85
N MET A 90 -6.60 6.36 -5.09
CA MET A 90 -7.98 6.39 -5.60
C MET A 90 -8.81 5.18 -5.16
N HIS A 91 -8.16 4.04 -5.01
CA HIS A 91 -8.79 2.75 -4.66
C HIS A 91 -8.05 2.09 -3.50
N PRO A 92 -8.06 2.69 -2.30
CA PRO A 92 -7.47 2.04 -1.13
C PRO A 92 -8.23 0.75 -0.85
N VAL A 93 -7.51 -0.37 -0.82
CA VAL A 93 -8.11 -1.71 -0.61
C VAL A 93 -8.88 -1.75 0.71
N ILE A 94 -8.34 -1.09 1.73
CA ILE A 94 -9.02 -0.85 3.00
C ILE A 94 -9.41 0.64 3.06
N PRO A 95 -10.68 1.00 2.84
CA PRO A 95 -11.08 2.41 2.71
C PRO A 95 -11.12 3.17 4.03
N GLY A 96 -11.02 2.48 5.15
CA GLY A 96 -11.02 3.09 6.48
C GLY A 96 -10.58 2.15 7.57
N VAL A 97 -10.14 2.71 8.69
CA VAL A 97 -9.67 1.95 9.85
C VAL A 97 -10.41 2.37 11.10
N GLY A 98 -10.86 1.39 11.89
CA GLY A 98 -11.56 1.59 13.15
C GLY A 98 -10.68 1.41 14.38
N ARG A 99 -10.98 2.14 15.43
CA ARG A 99 -10.37 2.00 16.76
C ARG A 99 -11.45 2.13 17.82
N VAL A 100 -11.26 1.45 18.95
CA VAL A 100 -12.11 1.63 20.13
C VAL A 100 -11.36 2.44 21.17
N VAL A 101 -11.97 3.51 21.63
CA VAL A 101 -11.43 4.38 22.67
C VAL A 101 -11.31 3.60 23.97
N LYS A 102 -10.10 3.41 24.49
CA LYS A 102 -9.84 2.64 25.71
C LYS A 102 -10.05 3.45 27.01
N ARG A 103 -9.90 4.76 26.95
CA ARG A 103 -10.06 5.72 28.05
C ARG A 103 -10.63 7.02 27.51
N PRO A 104 -11.37 7.81 28.30
CA PRO A 104 -11.88 9.09 27.84
C PRO A 104 -10.79 9.92 27.15
N THR A 105 -11.08 10.41 25.95
CA THR A 105 -10.12 11.05 25.06
C THR A 105 -10.82 12.17 24.28
N ARG A 106 -10.11 13.24 23.97
CA ARG A 106 -10.59 14.33 23.12
C ARG A 106 -9.96 14.23 21.73
N ILE A 107 -10.80 14.14 20.69
CA ILE A 107 -10.37 14.08 19.29
C ILE A 107 -11.14 15.12 18.50
N GLY A 108 -10.45 15.98 17.73
CA GLY A 108 -11.08 16.99 16.88
C GLY A 108 -12.00 17.96 17.68
N GLY A 109 -11.70 18.22 18.95
CA GLY A 109 -12.53 19.06 19.80
C GLY A 109 -13.73 18.36 20.46
N VAL A 110 -13.97 17.06 20.16
CA VAL A 110 -15.07 16.26 20.71
C VAL A 110 -14.57 15.36 21.83
N ASP A 111 -15.26 15.39 22.97
CA ASP A 111 -14.94 14.50 24.10
C ASP A 111 -15.61 13.14 23.91
N LEU A 112 -14.80 12.09 23.85
CA LEU A 112 -15.21 10.73 23.58
C LEU A 112 -15.04 9.87 24.84
N PRO A 113 -16.10 9.21 25.33
CA PRO A 113 -15.99 8.27 26.43
C PRO A 113 -15.29 6.97 25.99
N ALA A 114 -14.80 6.21 26.98
CA ALA A 114 -14.31 4.86 26.72
C ALA A 114 -15.40 3.97 26.12
N GLY A 115 -15.01 3.05 25.24
CA GLY A 115 -15.91 2.12 24.55
C GLY A 115 -16.48 2.64 23.24
N VAL A 116 -16.35 3.92 22.92
CA VAL A 116 -16.79 4.47 21.62
C VAL A 116 -15.86 4.00 20.49
N ALA A 117 -16.44 3.58 19.39
CA ALA A 117 -15.72 3.30 18.16
C ALA A 117 -15.51 4.60 17.36
N VAL A 118 -14.27 4.83 16.91
CA VAL A 118 -13.91 5.93 16.01
C VAL A 118 -13.33 5.38 14.72
N GLY A 119 -13.72 5.95 13.59
CA GLY A 119 -13.24 5.56 12.26
C GLY A 119 -12.41 6.68 11.64
N CYS A 120 -11.28 6.33 11.06
CA CYS A 120 -10.54 7.20 10.16
C CYS A 120 -10.79 6.70 8.72
N SER A 121 -11.37 7.56 7.88
CA SER A 121 -11.60 7.24 6.47
C SER A 121 -10.35 7.57 5.67
N ILE A 122 -9.67 6.54 5.18
CA ILE A 122 -8.55 6.67 4.26
C ILE A 122 -9.03 7.28 2.95
N TYR A 123 -10.16 6.79 2.45
CA TYR A 123 -10.77 7.26 1.21
C TYR A 123 -11.03 8.78 1.23
N LEU A 124 -11.68 9.30 2.26
CA LEU A 124 -11.99 10.73 2.34
C LEU A 124 -10.73 11.61 2.37
N VAL A 125 -9.68 11.17 3.08
CA VAL A 125 -8.41 11.92 3.11
C VAL A 125 -7.71 11.88 1.75
N HIS A 126 -7.78 10.76 1.04
CA HIS A 126 -7.18 10.62 -0.29
C HIS A 126 -7.96 11.39 -1.39
N PHE A 127 -9.18 11.84 -1.11
CA PHE A 127 -10.01 12.65 -2.02
C PHE A 127 -10.23 14.07 -1.51
N ASP A 128 -9.53 14.47 -0.45
CA ASP A 128 -9.57 15.84 0.06
C ASP A 128 -8.93 16.83 -0.96
N PRO A 129 -9.69 17.77 -1.54
CA PRO A 129 -9.18 18.65 -2.59
C PRO A 129 -8.13 19.65 -2.09
N ASP A 130 -8.12 19.97 -0.79
CA ASP A 130 -7.09 20.84 -0.21
C ASP A 130 -5.71 20.15 -0.17
N THR A 131 -5.71 18.82 -0.10
CA THR A 131 -4.49 18.00 -0.10
C THR A 131 -4.14 17.49 -1.49
N TRP A 132 -5.17 17.09 -2.26
CA TRP A 132 -5.06 16.47 -3.58
C TRP A 132 -5.84 17.28 -4.61
N PRO A 133 -5.26 18.32 -5.25
CA PRO A 133 -5.94 19.09 -6.30
C PRO A 133 -6.46 18.15 -7.40
N ASP A 134 -7.70 18.36 -7.87
CA ASP A 134 -8.38 17.48 -8.81
C ASP A 134 -8.36 16.00 -8.38
N PRO A 135 -8.88 15.64 -7.19
CA PRO A 135 -8.65 14.33 -6.59
C PRO A 135 -9.24 13.16 -7.39
N GLU A 136 -10.21 13.42 -8.27
CA GLU A 136 -10.78 12.40 -9.16
C GLU A 136 -9.94 12.11 -10.40
N ARG A 137 -8.98 12.98 -10.73
CA ARG A 137 -8.06 12.77 -11.84
C ARG A 137 -6.99 11.75 -11.46
N PHE A 138 -6.82 10.73 -12.31
CA PHE A 138 -5.74 9.77 -12.20
C PHE A 138 -4.43 10.37 -12.72
N ASP A 139 -3.55 10.76 -11.84
CA ASP A 139 -2.32 11.48 -12.17
C ASP A 139 -1.12 10.95 -11.37
N PRO A 140 -0.38 9.97 -11.92
CA PRO A 140 0.80 9.41 -11.26
C PRO A 140 1.91 10.43 -10.97
N MET A 141 1.94 11.56 -11.69
CA MET A 141 2.98 12.59 -11.47
C MET A 141 2.93 13.18 -10.06
N ARG A 142 1.78 13.09 -9.37
CA ARG A 142 1.65 13.48 -7.96
C ARG A 142 2.66 12.82 -7.03
N PHE A 143 3.09 11.59 -7.37
CA PHE A 143 4.05 10.81 -6.58
C PHE A 143 5.50 10.93 -7.06
N ILE A 144 5.73 11.61 -8.18
CA ILE A 144 7.05 11.95 -8.70
C ILE A 144 7.45 13.35 -8.23
N ASP A 145 6.57 14.31 -8.44
CA ASP A 145 6.84 15.72 -8.15
C ASP A 145 6.74 16.05 -6.66
N HIS A 146 5.94 15.27 -5.90
CA HIS A 146 5.71 15.50 -4.49
C HIS A 146 5.85 14.22 -3.67
N LYS A 147 6.31 14.38 -2.42
CA LYS A 147 6.28 13.30 -1.43
C LYS A 147 5.16 13.57 -0.43
N PRO A 148 4.03 12.89 -0.54
CA PRO A 148 2.96 13.04 0.42
C PRO A 148 3.41 12.63 1.83
N THR A 149 2.80 13.24 2.85
CA THR A 149 3.09 12.89 4.23
C THR A 149 2.38 11.59 4.64
N PRO A 150 2.81 10.91 5.72
CA PRO A 150 2.10 9.75 6.26
C PRO A 150 0.68 10.05 6.76
N TYR A 151 0.27 11.32 6.80
CA TYR A 151 -1.07 11.75 7.21
C TYR A 151 -1.96 12.08 6.02
N THR A 152 -1.39 12.26 4.84
CA THR A 152 -2.11 12.59 3.60
C THR A 152 -2.19 11.42 2.63
N PHE A 153 -1.24 10.47 2.72
CA PHE A 153 -1.24 9.23 1.94
C PHE A 153 -0.90 8.04 2.84
N PHE A 154 -1.88 7.23 3.15
CA PHE A 154 -1.73 6.08 4.06
C PHE A 154 -2.62 4.88 3.68
N PRO A 155 -2.53 4.38 2.44
CA PRO A 155 -3.34 3.24 1.99
C PRO A 155 -3.06 1.97 2.78
N PHE A 156 -1.92 1.89 3.44
CA PHE A 156 -1.50 0.81 4.32
C PHE A 156 -1.76 1.11 5.80
N GLY A 157 -2.55 2.15 6.10
CA GLY A 157 -2.80 2.60 7.46
C GLY A 157 -1.60 3.34 8.07
N GLY A 158 -1.62 3.50 9.40
CA GLY A 158 -0.58 4.26 10.11
C GLY A 158 -0.44 3.88 11.58
N GLY A 159 0.61 4.43 12.22
CA GLY A 159 0.94 4.18 13.62
C GLY A 159 1.36 2.74 13.89
N LEU A 160 1.11 2.26 15.11
CA LEU A 160 1.50 0.91 15.56
C LEU A 160 0.81 -0.23 14.82
N ARG A 161 -0.24 0.04 14.04
CA ARG A 161 -1.01 -0.95 13.27
C ARG A 161 -0.85 -0.78 11.76
N ARG A 162 0.20 -0.07 11.33
CA ARG A 162 0.56 0.03 9.91
C ARG A 162 0.82 -1.36 9.34
N CYS A 163 0.45 -1.57 8.08
CA CYS A 163 0.65 -2.84 7.38
C CYS A 163 2.14 -3.22 7.37
N ILE A 164 2.46 -4.41 7.87
CA ILE A 164 3.83 -4.95 7.86
C ILE A 164 4.25 -5.35 6.44
N GLY A 165 3.28 -5.73 5.58
CA GLY A 165 3.51 -6.18 4.21
C GLY A 165 3.61 -5.08 3.16
N GLU A 166 3.59 -3.79 3.52
CA GLU A 166 3.57 -2.67 2.57
C GLU A 166 4.69 -2.72 1.53
N ALA A 167 5.92 -2.93 1.97
CA ALA A 167 7.08 -2.99 1.07
C ALA A 167 7.01 -4.18 0.12
N PHE A 168 6.53 -5.32 0.61
CA PHE A 168 6.33 -6.53 -0.18
C PHE A 168 5.20 -6.35 -1.19
N ALA A 169 4.06 -5.81 -0.78
CA ALA A 169 2.92 -5.56 -1.67
C ALA A 169 3.29 -4.61 -2.82
N LEU A 170 3.97 -3.49 -2.53
CA LEU A 170 4.43 -2.57 -3.58
C LEU A 170 5.47 -3.20 -4.50
N TYR A 171 6.32 -4.08 -3.99
CA TYR A 171 7.26 -4.84 -4.80
C TYR A 171 6.52 -5.82 -5.72
N GLU A 172 5.60 -6.61 -5.18
CA GLU A 172 4.80 -7.58 -5.91
C GLU A 172 3.96 -6.91 -7.00
N MET A 173 3.31 -5.78 -6.70
CA MET A 173 2.58 -4.99 -7.68
C MET A 173 3.47 -4.60 -8.86
N ARG A 174 4.67 -4.06 -8.60
CA ARG A 174 5.60 -3.67 -9.67
C ARG A 174 6.04 -4.86 -10.54
N ILE A 175 6.38 -6.00 -9.91
CA ILE A 175 6.79 -7.20 -10.66
C ILE A 175 5.66 -7.71 -11.54
N VAL A 176 4.46 -7.89 -10.99
CA VAL A 176 3.31 -8.43 -11.73
C VAL A 176 2.85 -7.49 -12.84
N LEU A 177 2.89 -6.17 -12.62
CA LEU A 177 2.48 -5.19 -13.64
C LEU A 177 3.53 -4.93 -14.72
N ALA A 178 4.77 -5.34 -14.48
CA ALA A 178 5.88 -5.21 -15.43
C ALA A 178 6.07 -6.45 -16.32
N THR A 179 5.34 -7.53 -16.06
CA THR A 179 5.32 -8.77 -16.87
C THR A 179 4.12 -8.86 -17.78
#